data_7c77c1a79f7a9f9de10b4c9fb8629c87
#
_entry.id   7c77c1a79f7a9f9de10b4c9fb8629c87
#
_cell.length_a   1.000
_cell.length_b   1.000
_cell.length_c   1.000
_cell.angle_alpha   90.00
_cell.angle_beta   90.00
_cell.angle_gamma   90.00
#
_symmetry.space_group_name_H-M   'P 1'
#
loop_
_entity.id
_entity.type
_entity.pdbx_description
1 polymer ?
#
loop_
_entity_poly.entity_id
_entity_poly.type
_entity_poly.pdbx_seq_one_letter_code
_entity_poly.pdbx_strand_id
1 'polypeptide(L)'
;MWSKTTRKSSRLIWGKRIAMLKVKNIETYYGPILAIRGVSMEVQEGQIATILGPNGAGKTTILRTIMGLLEDQPDKGTIEFMGERIDGKPPEKIVRMGIGYVPEGREVFPELTVDENLRMGAYIRRDGGNIKEDYAKVMTHFPVLAARKKQLAGTLSGGEQQMLAIGRALMARPKLLMLDEPSLGLSPILVKEIFSIIQDLNREGITILLVEQNAKMALRVAHHGFVLENGRIVLANTSQALMQDKDVQEFYLGIRSEQSVKGYQRWKRKKRWR
;
A
#
# COMPACT_ATOMS: atom_id res chain seq x y z
N MET A 1 -25.89 -3.26 -35.61
CA MET A 1 -24.42 -3.06 -35.72
C MET A 1 -24.06 -1.73 -35.10
N TRP A 2 -23.69 -1.71 -33.81
CA TRP A 2 -23.08 -0.55 -33.14
C TRP A 2 -22.10 -1.10 -32.13
N SER A 3 -20.82 -1.05 -32.47
CA SER A 3 -19.73 -1.42 -31.61
C SER A 3 -19.53 -0.30 -30.58
N LYS A 4 -19.79 -0.57 -29.30
CA LYS A 4 -19.38 0.30 -28.20
C LYS A 4 -17.95 -0.02 -27.80
N THR A 5 -17.01 0.68 -28.40
CA THR A 5 -15.63 0.75 -27.96
C THR A 5 -15.59 1.54 -26.65
N THR A 6 -15.41 0.86 -25.53
CA THR A 6 -15.18 1.48 -24.22
C THR A 6 -13.85 2.21 -24.24
N ARG A 7 -13.86 3.52 -24.47
CA ARG A 7 -12.70 4.40 -24.28
C ARG A 7 -12.32 4.39 -22.77
N LYS A 8 -11.19 3.80 -22.46
CA LYS A 8 -10.45 4.12 -21.24
C LYS A 8 -10.03 5.59 -21.33
N SER A 9 -10.79 6.48 -20.72
CA SER A 9 -10.42 7.88 -20.62
C SER A 9 -9.40 8.03 -19.50
N SER A 10 -8.10 7.92 -19.81
CA SER A 10 -7.07 8.50 -18.97
C SER A 10 -7.30 10.02 -18.97
N ARG A 11 -7.74 10.58 -17.86
CA ARG A 11 -7.91 12.02 -17.70
C ARG A 11 -6.55 12.70 -17.68
N LEU A 12 -6.03 13.03 -18.86
CA LEU A 12 -4.90 13.92 -19.04
C LEU A 12 -5.45 15.36 -19.11
N ILE A 13 -5.27 16.12 -18.05
CA ILE A 13 -5.43 17.57 -18.12
C ILE A 13 -4.04 18.15 -18.30
N TRP A 14 -3.76 18.70 -19.52
CA TRP A 14 -2.54 19.43 -19.85
C TRP A 14 -1.22 18.66 -19.63
N GLY A 15 -1.15 17.37 -20.03
CA GLY A 15 0.08 16.58 -19.96
C GLY A 15 0.56 16.17 -18.56
N LYS A 16 -0.11 16.59 -17.49
CA LYS A 16 0.16 16.13 -16.11
C LYS A 16 -0.76 14.97 -15.73
N ARG A 17 -0.18 13.86 -15.33
CA ARG A 17 -0.95 12.78 -14.68
C ARG A 17 -1.56 13.34 -13.39
N ILE A 18 -2.86 13.10 -13.17
CA ILE A 18 -3.53 13.52 -11.94
C ILE A 18 -3.03 12.62 -10.81
N ALA A 19 -2.58 13.22 -9.71
CA ALA A 19 -2.24 12.47 -8.53
C ALA A 19 -3.51 11.79 -7.97
N MET A 20 -3.47 10.45 -7.81
CA MET A 20 -4.55 9.68 -7.17
C MET A 20 -4.62 10.00 -5.68
N LEU A 21 -3.46 10.03 -5.03
CA LEU A 21 -3.31 10.38 -3.62
C LEU A 21 -2.24 11.47 -3.49
N LYS A 22 -2.55 12.53 -2.76
CA LYS A 22 -1.63 13.61 -2.47
C LYS A 22 -1.61 13.90 -0.98
N VAL A 23 -0.44 13.77 -0.39
CA VAL A 23 -0.15 14.03 1.01
C VAL A 23 0.77 15.24 1.06
N LYS A 24 0.42 16.27 1.83
CA LYS A 24 1.17 17.53 1.94
C LYS A 24 1.47 17.84 3.38
N ASN A 25 2.75 17.80 3.73
CA ASN A 25 3.30 18.26 5.00
C ASN A 25 2.56 17.77 6.24
N ILE A 26 2.15 16.47 6.25
CA ILE A 26 1.43 15.93 7.40
C ILE A 26 2.35 15.74 8.60
N GLU A 27 1.83 16.10 9.77
CA GLU A 27 2.38 15.77 11.08
C GLU A 27 1.37 14.91 11.84
N THR A 28 1.84 13.81 12.43
CA THR A 28 0.97 12.87 13.15
C THR A 28 1.59 12.51 14.49
N TYR A 29 0.78 12.56 15.53
CA TYR A 29 1.18 12.32 16.90
C TYR A 29 0.53 11.05 17.47
N TYR A 30 1.23 10.40 18.39
CA TYR A 30 0.69 9.45 19.36
C TYR A 30 0.89 10.05 20.77
N GLY A 31 -0.15 10.66 21.32
CA GLY A 31 -0.03 11.47 22.53
C GLY A 31 1.04 12.56 22.31
N PRO A 32 2.08 12.67 23.13
CA PRO A 32 3.13 13.70 22.99
C PRO A 32 4.18 13.34 21.92
N ILE A 33 4.14 12.15 21.33
CA ILE A 33 5.18 11.65 20.45
C ILE A 33 4.86 12.01 18.99
N LEU A 34 5.67 12.88 18.38
CA LEU A 34 5.60 13.21 16.95
C LEU A 34 6.18 12.04 16.14
N ALA A 35 5.29 11.23 15.57
CA ALA A 35 5.63 10.05 14.79
C ALA A 35 5.90 10.38 13.31
N ILE A 36 5.10 11.26 12.69
CA ILE A 36 5.27 11.72 11.30
C ILE A 36 5.57 13.21 11.31
N ARG A 37 6.61 13.62 10.59
CA ARG A 37 7.27 14.92 10.71
C ARG A 37 7.34 15.66 9.38
N GLY A 38 6.22 16.19 8.91
CA GLY A 38 6.15 16.97 7.68
C GLY A 38 6.31 16.11 6.41
N VAL A 39 5.64 14.95 6.37
CA VAL A 39 5.67 14.06 5.21
C VAL A 39 4.86 14.64 4.06
N SER A 40 5.48 14.68 2.87
CA SER A 40 4.83 15.02 1.60
C SER A 40 5.13 13.96 0.56
N MET A 41 4.08 13.44 -0.12
CA MET A 41 4.21 12.44 -1.17
C MET A 41 3.02 12.48 -2.12
N GLU A 42 3.22 12.00 -3.34
CA GLU A 42 2.17 11.86 -4.35
C GLU A 42 2.20 10.46 -4.95
N VAL A 43 1.02 9.83 -5.09
CA VAL A 43 0.84 8.55 -5.79
C VAL A 43 0.03 8.83 -7.05
N GLN A 44 0.58 8.47 -8.21
CA GLN A 44 -0.09 8.69 -9.49
C GLN A 44 -1.05 7.54 -9.81
N GLU A 45 -2.14 7.85 -10.51
CA GLU A 45 -3.11 6.84 -10.96
C GLU A 45 -2.45 5.74 -11.78
N GLY A 46 -2.79 4.47 -11.51
CA GLY A 46 -2.28 3.30 -12.21
C GLY A 46 -0.83 2.94 -11.89
N GLN A 47 -0.22 3.54 -10.85
CA GLN A 47 1.13 3.20 -10.42
C GLN A 47 1.13 2.31 -9.17
N ILE A 48 2.22 1.56 -9.00
CA ILE A 48 2.64 1.02 -7.71
C ILE A 48 3.65 2.00 -7.13
N ALA A 49 3.33 2.65 -6.02
CA ALA A 49 4.25 3.42 -5.21
C ALA A 49 4.63 2.63 -3.96
N THR A 50 5.85 2.77 -3.46
CA THR A 50 6.28 2.10 -2.23
C THR A 50 6.88 3.05 -1.22
N ILE A 51 6.56 2.83 0.07
CA ILE A 51 7.21 3.48 1.20
C ILE A 51 8.13 2.44 1.85
N LEU A 52 9.43 2.72 1.84
CA LEU A 52 10.47 1.88 2.40
C LEU A 52 11.00 2.49 3.69
N GLY A 53 11.39 1.67 4.63
CA GLY A 53 12.00 2.13 5.86
C GLY A 53 12.10 1.03 6.92
N PRO A 54 12.94 1.21 7.93
CA PRO A 54 13.05 0.25 9.02
C PRO A 54 11.77 0.22 9.88
N ASN A 55 11.67 -0.77 10.77
CA ASN A 55 10.60 -0.83 11.76
C ASN A 55 10.65 0.41 12.66
N GLY A 56 9.49 0.96 12.98
CA GLY A 56 9.38 2.19 13.75
C GLY A 56 9.65 3.49 12.95
N ALA A 57 9.92 3.43 11.65
CA ALA A 57 10.11 4.64 10.83
C ALA A 57 8.83 5.47 10.65
N GLY A 58 7.64 4.89 10.90
CA GLY A 58 6.33 5.55 10.75
C GLY A 58 5.55 5.11 9.51
N LYS A 59 5.94 4.02 8.84
CA LYS A 59 5.28 3.51 7.62
C LYS A 59 3.79 3.25 7.82
N THR A 60 3.44 2.38 8.76
CA THR A 60 2.05 2.06 9.17
C THR A 60 1.31 3.32 9.64
N THR A 61 1.99 4.22 10.34
CA THR A 61 1.40 5.48 10.81
C THR A 61 0.91 6.33 9.64
N ILE A 62 1.68 6.44 8.55
CA ILE A 62 1.24 7.16 7.34
C ILE A 62 -0.05 6.53 6.79
N LEU A 63 -0.11 5.20 6.65
CA LEU A 63 -1.31 4.54 6.12
C LEU A 63 -2.51 4.73 7.05
N ARG A 64 -2.32 4.59 8.36
CA ARG A 64 -3.38 4.82 9.36
C ARG A 64 -3.88 6.26 9.37
N THR A 65 -2.99 7.23 9.20
CA THR A 65 -3.36 8.66 9.07
C THR A 65 -4.19 8.88 7.80
N ILE A 66 -3.78 8.32 6.65
CA ILE A 66 -4.53 8.42 5.39
C ILE A 66 -5.93 7.81 5.53
N MET A 67 -6.05 6.70 6.26
CA MET A 67 -7.34 6.00 6.48
C MET A 67 -8.23 6.65 7.54
N GLY A 68 -7.78 7.71 8.21
CA GLY A 68 -8.54 8.31 9.32
C GLY A 68 -8.71 7.37 10.53
N LEU A 69 -7.76 6.43 10.73
CA LEU A 69 -7.77 5.46 11.83
C LEU A 69 -7.11 6.00 13.10
N LEU A 70 -6.56 7.19 13.04
CA LEU A 70 -5.97 7.88 14.18
C LEU A 70 -6.83 9.12 14.49
N GLU A 71 -7.36 9.18 15.70
CA GLU A 71 -8.21 10.28 16.17
C GLU A 71 -7.49 11.62 16.05
N ASP A 72 -8.18 12.64 15.53
CA ASP A 72 -7.68 14.00 15.35
C ASP A 72 -6.36 14.11 14.57
N GLN A 73 -6.07 13.15 13.67
CA GLN A 73 -4.87 13.17 12.85
C GLN A 73 -5.19 13.28 11.34
N PRO A 74 -4.33 13.92 10.55
CA PRO A 74 -3.08 14.59 10.94
C PRO A 74 -3.31 15.89 11.70
N ASP A 75 -2.43 16.22 12.66
CA ASP A 75 -2.43 17.49 13.37
C ASP A 75 -2.16 18.67 12.43
N LYS A 76 -1.25 18.47 11.46
CA LYS A 76 -0.96 19.43 10.40
C LYS A 76 -0.92 18.78 9.03
N GLY A 77 -1.06 19.62 8.02
CA GLY A 77 -0.99 19.23 6.61
C GLY A 77 -2.35 18.86 6.03
N THR A 78 -2.33 18.28 4.84
CA THR A 78 -3.55 17.90 4.11
C THR A 78 -3.36 16.59 3.37
N ILE A 79 -4.47 15.84 3.21
CA ILE A 79 -4.52 14.62 2.43
C ILE A 79 -5.65 14.75 1.42
N GLU A 80 -5.32 14.60 0.13
CA GLU A 80 -6.28 14.65 -0.97
C GLU A 80 -6.30 13.30 -1.71
N PHE A 81 -7.48 12.76 -1.95
CA PHE A 81 -7.70 11.58 -2.78
C PHE A 81 -8.55 11.95 -3.99
N MET A 82 -8.01 11.75 -5.20
CA MET A 82 -8.66 12.14 -6.46
C MET A 82 -9.12 13.61 -6.50
N GLY A 83 -8.35 14.50 -5.85
CA GLY A 83 -8.64 15.93 -5.74
C GLY A 83 -9.63 16.31 -4.64
N GLU A 84 -10.17 15.37 -3.90
CA GLU A 84 -11.04 15.62 -2.76
C GLU A 84 -10.26 15.44 -1.45
N ARG A 85 -10.41 16.40 -0.55
CA ARG A 85 -9.78 16.40 0.77
C ARG A 85 -10.39 15.32 1.65
N ILE A 86 -9.53 14.47 2.26
CA ILE A 86 -9.94 13.30 3.06
C ILE A 86 -9.47 13.35 4.52
N ASP A 87 -8.51 14.21 4.87
CA ASP A 87 -8.09 14.37 6.26
C ASP A 87 -9.29 14.79 7.14
N GLY A 88 -9.40 14.21 8.33
CA GLY A 88 -10.54 14.37 9.23
C GLY A 88 -11.84 13.67 8.80
N LYS A 89 -11.84 12.91 7.69
CA LYS A 89 -12.99 12.06 7.35
C LYS A 89 -12.91 10.73 8.12
N PRO A 90 -14.05 10.18 8.56
CA PRO A 90 -14.07 8.87 9.20
C PRO A 90 -13.75 7.76 8.21
N PRO A 91 -13.15 6.64 8.67
CA PRO A 91 -12.65 5.55 7.82
C PRO A 91 -13.69 5.00 6.84
N GLU A 92 -14.93 4.85 7.25
CA GLU A 92 -16.00 4.31 6.40
C GLU A 92 -16.31 5.21 5.20
N LYS A 93 -16.13 6.54 5.32
CA LYS A 93 -16.26 7.47 4.19
C LYS A 93 -15.08 7.33 3.24
N ILE A 94 -13.85 7.21 3.76
CA ILE A 94 -12.63 7.02 2.98
C ILE A 94 -12.71 5.73 2.17
N VAL A 95 -13.14 4.62 2.79
CA VAL A 95 -13.35 3.34 2.08
C VAL A 95 -14.40 3.48 0.97
N ARG A 96 -15.51 4.18 1.22
CA ARG A 96 -16.55 4.43 0.19
C ARG A 96 -16.07 5.30 -0.97
N MET A 97 -15.05 6.13 -0.78
CA MET A 97 -14.42 6.90 -1.86
C MET A 97 -13.56 6.02 -2.77
N GLY A 98 -13.18 4.82 -2.32
CA GLY A 98 -12.44 3.84 -3.09
C GLY A 98 -11.01 3.60 -2.62
N ILE A 99 -10.70 3.83 -1.35
CA ILE A 99 -9.43 3.41 -0.75
C ILE A 99 -9.65 2.09 -0.02
N GLY A 100 -8.93 1.04 -0.44
CA GLY A 100 -8.84 -0.24 0.28
C GLY A 100 -7.58 -0.27 1.13
N TYR A 101 -7.66 -0.86 2.31
CA TYR A 101 -6.52 -1.01 3.21
C TYR A 101 -6.40 -2.43 3.73
N VAL A 102 -5.22 -3.00 3.61
CA VAL A 102 -4.83 -4.29 4.18
C VAL A 102 -3.77 -4.01 5.23
N PRO A 103 -4.11 -4.09 6.52
CA PRO A 103 -3.17 -3.81 7.61
C PRO A 103 -2.13 -4.90 7.78
N GLU A 104 -1.04 -4.55 8.47
CA GLU A 104 -0.12 -5.53 9.04
C GLU A 104 -0.90 -6.49 9.96
N GLY A 105 -0.56 -7.78 9.95
CA GLY A 105 -1.25 -8.77 10.81
C GLY A 105 -2.49 -9.41 10.17
N ARG A 106 -2.83 -9.04 8.91
CA ARG A 106 -3.88 -9.67 8.09
C ARG A 106 -5.30 -9.34 8.52
N GLU A 107 -5.61 -9.34 9.83
CA GLU A 107 -6.90 -9.01 10.45
C GLU A 107 -8.11 -9.69 9.78
N VAL A 108 -7.98 -10.99 9.47
CA VAL A 108 -9.12 -11.81 9.02
C VAL A 108 -10.08 -12.07 10.20
N PHE A 109 -11.35 -12.34 9.91
CA PHE A 109 -12.32 -12.81 10.91
C PHE A 109 -12.13 -14.32 11.08
N PRO A 110 -11.48 -14.79 12.16
CA PRO A 110 -11.04 -16.19 12.25
C PRO A 110 -12.20 -17.18 12.39
N GLU A 111 -13.33 -16.76 12.95
CA GLU A 111 -14.54 -17.57 13.14
C GLU A 111 -15.43 -17.62 11.88
N LEU A 112 -15.17 -16.77 10.90
CA LEU A 112 -15.87 -16.78 9.62
C LEU A 112 -15.13 -17.64 8.61
N THR A 113 -15.88 -18.24 7.70
CA THR A 113 -15.31 -18.95 6.55
C THR A 113 -14.62 -17.99 5.58
N VAL A 114 -13.84 -18.55 4.65
CA VAL A 114 -13.24 -17.78 3.53
C VAL A 114 -14.32 -17.04 2.75
N ASP A 115 -15.44 -17.71 2.40
CA ASP A 115 -16.55 -17.11 1.66
C ASP A 115 -17.15 -15.93 2.42
N GLU A 116 -17.42 -16.09 3.70
CA GLU A 116 -18.00 -15.03 4.55
C GLU A 116 -17.05 -13.85 4.71
N ASN A 117 -15.75 -14.10 4.94
CA ASN A 117 -14.73 -13.04 4.98
C ASN A 117 -14.73 -12.21 3.70
N LEU A 118 -14.76 -12.85 2.53
CA LEU A 118 -14.79 -12.13 1.25
C LEU A 118 -16.08 -11.32 1.08
N ARG A 119 -17.23 -11.87 1.45
CA ARG A 119 -18.51 -11.15 1.41
C ARG A 119 -18.54 -9.94 2.32
N MET A 120 -17.90 -10.00 3.48
CA MET A 120 -17.75 -8.84 4.39
C MET A 120 -17.02 -7.69 3.70
N GLY A 121 -16.06 -7.96 2.80
CA GLY A 121 -15.38 -6.93 2.00
C GLY A 121 -16.32 -6.13 1.08
N ALA A 122 -17.44 -6.71 0.67
CA ALA A 122 -18.45 -6.04 -0.15
C ALA A 122 -19.53 -5.31 0.66
N TYR A 123 -19.47 -5.32 1.99
CA TYR A 123 -20.53 -4.79 2.87
C TYR A 123 -20.93 -3.34 2.60
N ILE A 124 -19.96 -2.50 2.22
CA ILE A 124 -20.23 -1.08 1.93
C ILE A 124 -20.92 -0.85 0.57
N ARG A 125 -21.01 -1.87 -0.28
CA ARG A 125 -21.47 -1.76 -1.67
C ARG A 125 -22.99 -1.94 -1.75
N ARG A 126 -23.59 -1.20 -2.69
CA ARG A 126 -25.03 -1.26 -2.98
C ARG A 126 -25.33 -1.73 -4.42
N ASP A 127 -24.29 -2.09 -5.18
CA ASP A 127 -24.36 -2.45 -6.59
C ASP A 127 -24.45 -3.98 -6.82
N GLY A 128 -25.36 -4.65 -6.19
CA GLY A 128 -25.50 -6.11 -6.06
C GLY A 128 -25.18 -6.98 -7.29
N GLY A 129 -25.32 -6.45 -8.51
CA GLY A 129 -25.04 -7.21 -9.75
C GLY A 129 -23.55 -7.47 -9.99
N ASN A 130 -22.67 -6.55 -9.58
CA ASN A 130 -21.23 -6.64 -9.83
C ASN A 130 -20.45 -7.40 -8.75
N ILE A 131 -21.06 -7.67 -7.58
CA ILE A 131 -20.41 -8.37 -6.47
C ILE A 131 -20.04 -9.81 -6.86
N LYS A 132 -20.89 -10.50 -7.64
CA LYS A 132 -20.62 -11.86 -8.11
C LYS A 132 -19.43 -11.92 -9.07
N GLU A 133 -19.32 -10.93 -9.96
CA GLU A 133 -18.18 -10.82 -10.89
C GLU A 133 -16.87 -10.59 -10.13
N ASP A 134 -16.87 -9.66 -9.16
CA ASP A 134 -15.69 -9.36 -8.36
C ASP A 134 -15.28 -10.54 -7.48
N TYR A 135 -16.27 -11.23 -6.92
CA TYR A 135 -16.01 -12.47 -6.19
C TYR A 135 -15.33 -13.53 -7.09
N ALA A 136 -15.82 -13.71 -8.33
CA ALA A 136 -15.21 -14.63 -9.27
C ALA A 136 -13.77 -14.21 -9.64
N LYS A 137 -13.51 -12.91 -9.84
CA LYS A 137 -12.16 -12.38 -10.08
C LYS A 137 -11.23 -12.65 -8.90
N VAL A 138 -11.69 -12.38 -7.67
CA VAL A 138 -10.90 -12.70 -6.46
C VAL A 138 -10.55 -14.18 -6.39
N MET A 139 -11.49 -15.06 -6.72
CA MET A 139 -11.23 -16.51 -6.75
C MET A 139 -10.27 -16.94 -7.87
N THR A 140 -10.20 -16.16 -8.95
CA THR A 140 -9.22 -16.37 -10.03
C THR A 140 -7.81 -15.94 -9.59
N HIS A 141 -7.69 -14.81 -8.89
CA HIS A 141 -6.42 -14.35 -8.34
C HIS A 141 -5.88 -15.25 -7.22
N PHE A 142 -6.80 -15.86 -6.46
CA PHE A 142 -6.46 -16.70 -5.30
C PHE A 142 -7.10 -18.10 -5.41
N PRO A 143 -6.58 -19.00 -6.28
CA PRO A 143 -7.17 -20.34 -6.46
C PRO A 143 -7.21 -21.17 -5.18
N VAL A 144 -6.26 -20.97 -4.28
CA VAL A 144 -6.23 -21.63 -2.96
C VAL A 144 -7.46 -21.29 -2.12
N LEU A 145 -7.92 -20.04 -2.17
CA LEU A 145 -9.15 -19.61 -1.49
C LEU A 145 -10.40 -20.23 -2.12
N ALA A 146 -10.39 -20.38 -3.45
CA ALA A 146 -11.46 -21.04 -4.17
C ALA A 146 -11.65 -22.50 -3.73
N ALA A 147 -10.55 -23.22 -3.50
CA ALA A 147 -10.56 -24.60 -3.00
C ALA A 147 -11.03 -24.71 -1.52
N ARG A 148 -10.90 -23.62 -0.75
CA ARG A 148 -11.12 -23.60 0.72
C ARG A 148 -12.31 -22.73 1.16
N LYS A 149 -13.26 -22.46 0.29
CA LYS A 149 -14.38 -21.52 0.53
C LYS A 149 -15.11 -21.71 1.87
N LYS A 150 -15.30 -22.95 2.28
CA LYS A 150 -16.04 -23.32 3.49
C LYS A 150 -15.15 -23.49 4.73
N GLN A 151 -13.83 -23.34 4.58
CA GLN A 151 -12.87 -23.46 5.67
C GLN A 151 -12.89 -22.18 6.52
N LEU A 152 -12.79 -22.33 7.85
CA LEU A 152 -12.68 -21.20 8.78
C LEU A 152 -11.35 -20.48 8.56
N ALA A 153 -11.38 -19.16 8.48
CA ALA A 153 -10.20 -18.33 8.19
C ALA A 153 -9.10 -18.48 9.24
N GLY A 154 -9.45 -18.73 10.50
CA GLY A 154 -8.49 -18.98 11.57
C GLY A 154 -7.64 -20.24 11.38
N THR A 155 -8.09 -21.20 10.56
CA THR A 155 -7.37 -22.46 10.28
C THR A 155 -6.50 -22.42 9.05
N LEU A 156 -6.49 -21.29 8.32
CA LEU A 156 -5.63 -21.08 7.16
C LEU A 156 -4.18 -20.84 7.58
N SER A 157 -3.25 -21.20 6.71
CA SER A 157 -1.85 -20.78 6.87
C SER A 157 -1.73 -19.26 6.80
N GLY A 158 -0.63 -18.71 7.34
CA GLY A 158 -0.41 -17.27 7.32
C GLY A 158 -0.41 -16.65 5.92
N GLY A 159 0.07 -17.37 4.90
CA GLY A 159 0.02 -16.88 3.52
C GLY A 159 -1.40 -16.90 2.94
N GLU A 160 -2.18 -17.92 3.23
CA GLU A 160 -3.58 -18.00 2.82
C GLU A 160 -4.44 -16.93 3.51
N GLN A 161 -4.15 -16.62 4.78
CA GLN A 161 -4.79 -15.49 5.48
C GLN A 161 -4.43 -14.15 4.85
N GLN A 162 -3.18 -13.97 4.40
CA GLN A 162 -2.75 -12.77 3.67
C GLN A 162 -3.49 -12.62 2.35
N MET A 163 -3.61 -13.70 1.58
CA MET A 163 -4.40 -13.74 0.35
C MET A 163 -5.88 -13.42 0.61
N LEU A 164 -6.44 -13.95 1.70
CA LEU A 164 -7.81 -13.68 2.12
C LEU A 164 -8.01 -12.20 2.48
N ALA A 165 -7.07 -11.60 3.22
CA ALA A 165 -7.13 -10.18 3.58
C ALA A 165 -7.08 -9.27 2.33
N ILE A 166 -6.20 -9.56 1.37
CA ILE A 166 -6.13 -8.85 0.10
C ILE A 166 -7.42 -9.07 -0.69
N GLY A 167 -7.89 -10.31 -0.82
CA GLY A 167 -9.13 -10.66 -1.50
C GLY A 167 -10.34 -9.92 -0.91
N ARG A 168 -10.44 -9.85 0.40
CA ARG A 168 -11.48 -9.11 1.11
C ARG A 168 -11.43 -7.61 0.79
N ALA A 169 -10.25 -7.01 0.74
CA ALA A 169 -10.11 -5.61 0.36
C ALA A 169 -10.51 -5.36 -1.11
N LEU A 170 -10.23 -6.29 -2.01
CA LEU A 170 -10.62 -6.20 -3.42
C LEU A 170 -12.13 -6.25 -3.64
N MET A 171 -12.89 -6.93 -2.76
CA MET A 171 -14.35 -6.96 -2.83
C MET A 171 -15.00 -5.58 -2.69
N ALA A 172 -14.30 -4.60 -2.11
CA ALA A 172 -14.75 -3.21 -2.04
C ALA A 172 -14.58 -2.44 -3.38
N ARG A 173 -13.97 -3.02 -4.42
CA ARG A 173 -13.57 -2.37 -5.69
C ARG A 173 -12.71 -1.13 -5.47
N PRO A 174 -11.59 -1.23 -4.79
CA PRO A 174 -10.77 -0.06 -4.51
C PRO A 174 -10.15 0.50 -5.80
N LYS A 175 -10.03 1.84 -5.86
CA LYS A 175 -9.25 2.56 -6.86
C LYS A 175 -7.79 2.67 -6.43
N LEU A 176 -7.56 2.78 -5.12
CA LEU A 176 -6.27 2.72 -4.45
C LEU A 176 -6.30 1.59 -3.43
N LEU A 177 -5.38 0.65 -3.55
CA LEU A 177 -5.17 -0.41 -2.57
C LEU A 177 -3.88 -0.12 -1.79
N MET A 178 -4.01 0.05 -0.48
CA MET A 178 -2.89 0.24 0.42
C MET A 178 -2.58 -1.07 1.14
N LEU A 179 -1.32 -1.51 1.08
CA LEU A 179 -0.84 -2.78 1.64
C LEU A 179 0.27 -2.48 2.65
N ASP A 180 0.06 -2.92 3.89
CA ASP A 180 1.02 -2.72 4.99
C ASP A 180 1.79 -4.02 5.27
N GLU A 181 3.06 -4.05 4.85
CA GLU A 181 3.99 -5.18 4.99
C GLU A 181 3.38 -6.54 4.56
N PRO A 182 2.80 -6.66 3.35
CA PRO A 182 2.10 -7.87 2.94
C PRO A 182 2.99 -9.11 2.86
N SER A 183 4.30 -8.96 2.85
CA SER A 183 5.26 -10.07 2.80
C SER A 183 5.73 -10.56 4.18
N LEU A 184 5.35 -9.87 5.26
CA LEU A 184 5.87 -10.16 6.60
C LEU A 184 5.49 -11.56 7.10
N GLY A 185 6.52 -12.31 7.53
CA GLY A 185 6.33 -13.66 8.08
C GLY A 185 5.91 -14.72 7.06
N LEU A 186 6.06 -14.45 5.75
CA LEU A 186 5.77 -15.41 4.69
C LEU A 186 7.02 -16.14 4.21
N SER A 187 6.82 -17.37 3.70
CA SER A 187 7.88 -18.10 3.02
C SER A 187 8.30 -17.37 1.72
N PRO A 188 9.56 -17.56 1.24
CA PRO A 188 10.03 -16.90 0.02
C PRO A 188 9.19 -17.20 -1.23
N ILE A 189 8.54 -18.35 -1.28
CA ILE A 189 7.66 -18.75 -2.38
C ILE A 189 6.38 -17.90 -2.34
N LEU A 190 5.73 -17.81 -1.17
CA LEU A 190 4.52 -17.02 -0.97
C LEU A 190 4.78 -15.52 -1.15
N VAL A 191 5.95 -15.01 -0.73
CA VAL A 191 6.36 -13.63 -1.01
C VAL A 191 6.34 -13.35 -2.51
N LYS A 192 6.96 -14.22 -3.33
CA LYS A 192 6.95 -14.05 -4.79
C LYS A 192 5.54 -14.08 -5.37
N GLU A 193 4.70 -14.98 -4.87
CA GLU A 193 3.29 -15.08 -5.31
C GLU A 193 2.51 -13.82 -4.99
N ILE A 194 2.57 -13.31 -3.75
CA ILE A 194 1.91 -12.06 -3.36
C ILE A 194 2.38 -10.88 -4.22
N PHE A 195 3.68 -10.74 -4.47
CA PHE A 195 4.20 -9.67 -5.32
C PHE A 195 3.77 -9.82 -6.79
N SER A 196 3.63 -11.04 -7.31
CA SER A 196 3.06 -11.29 -8.63
C SER A 196 1.61 -10.83 -8.69
N ILE A 197 0.80 -11.20 -7.70
CA ILE A 197 -0.61 -10.78 -7.60
C ILE A 197 -0.71 -9.25 -7.53
N ILE A 198 0.14 -8.58 -6.74
CA ILE A 198 0.19 -7.11 -6.67
C ILE A 198 0.43 -6.49 -8.06
N GLN A 199 1.34 -7.06 -8.86
CA GLN A 199 1.60 -6.59 -10.21
C GLN A 199 0.39 -6.83 -11.14
N ASP A 200 -0.27 -7.99 -11.04
CA ASP A 200 -1.44 -8.31 -11.86
C ASP A 200 -2.61 -7.37 -11.55
N LEU A 201 -2.89 -7.11 -10.27
CA LEU A 201 -3.88 -6.14 -9.83
C LEU A 201 -3.60 -4.73 -10.38
N ASN A 202 -2.32 -4.33 -10.40
CA ASN A 202 -1.94 -3.05 -10.97
C ASN A 202 -2.13 -3.01 -12.49
N ARG A 203 -1.81 -4.10 -13.22
CA ARG A 203 -2.08 -4.22 -14.66
C ARG A 203 -3.57 -4.13 -14.98
N GLU A 204 -4.43 -4.56 -14.07
CA GLU A 204 -5.89 -4.42 -14.17
C GLU A 204 -6.37 -2.99 -13.88
N GLY A 205 -5.46 -2.08 -13.50
CA GLY A 205 -5.71 -0.65 -13.32
C GLY A 205 -5.89 -0.20 -11.88
N ILE A 206 -5.65 -1.06 -10.89
CA ILE A 206 -5.68 -0.66 -9.48
C ILE A 206 -4.38 0.09 -9.16
N THR A 207 -4.49 1.29 -8.59
CA THR A 207 -3.35 2.02 -8.01
C THR A 207 -2.96 1.38 -6.69
N ILE A 208 -1.66 1.24 -6.42
CA ILE A 208 -1.18 0.55 -5.22
C ILE A 208 -0.20 1.43 -4.45
N LEU A 209 -0.41 1.55 -3.14
CA LEU A 209 0.56 2.07 -2.20
C LEU A 209 1.02 0.94 -1.30
N LEU A 210 2.27 0.52 -1.48
CA LEU A 210 2.89 -0.60 -0.81
C LEU A 210 3.83 -0.10 0.28
N VAL A 211 3.62 -0.52 1.50
CA VAL A 211 4.59 -0.33 2.59
C VAL A 211 5.35 -1.63 2.80
N GLU A 212 6.67 -1.57 2.80
CA GLU A 212 7.51 -2.76 2.91
C GLU A 212 8.84 -2.48 3.61
N GLN A 213 9.32 -3.49 4.33
CA GLN A 213 10.69 -3.53 4.85
C GLN A 213 11.64 -4.17 3.83
N ASN A 214 11.16 -5.13 3.03
CA ASN A 214 11.92 -5.77 1.98
C ASN A 214 12.07 -4.87 0.75
N ALA A 215 12.99 -3.89 0.84
CA ALA A 215 13.21 -2.90 -0.19
C ALA A 215 13.50 -3.50 -1.57
N LYS A 216 14.24 -4.62 -1.62
CA LYS A 216 14.60 -5.29 -2.88
C LYS A 216 13.38 -5.79 -3.63
N MET A 217 12.43 -6.40 -2.93
CA MET A 217 11.20 -6.91 -3.55
C MET A 217 10.27 -5.75 -3.91
N ALA A 218 10.10 -4.79 -3.02
CA ALA A 218 9.23 -3.64 -3.25
C ALA A 218 9.67 -2.80 -4.45
N LEU A 219 10.96 -2.46 -4.54
CA LEU A 219 11.50 -1.66 -5.66
C LEU A 219 11.45 -2.38 -7.01
N ARG A 220 11.43 -3.73 -7.03
CA ARG A 220 11.28 -4.49 -8.28
C ARG A 220 9.91 -4.37 -8.91
N VAL A 221 8.87 -4.16 -8.10
CA VAL A 221 7.49 -4.09 -8.58
C VAL A 221 6.98 -2.65 -8.65
N ALA A 222 7.56 -1.74 -7.85
CA ALA A 222 7.13 -0.37 -7.78
C ALA A 222 7.65 0.48 -8.96
N HIS A 223 6.90 1.53 -9.30
CA HIS A 223 7.31 2.57 -10.25
C HIS A 223 8.05 3.71 -9.56
N HIS A 224 7.64 4.03 -8.33
CA HIS A 224 8.20 5.11 -7.52
C HIS A 224 8.36 4.65 -6.07
N GLY A 225 9.40 5.13 -5.40
CA GLY A 225 9.66 4.81 -4.00
C GLY A 225 9.94 6.04 -3.15
N PHE A 226 9.54 5.94 -1.89
CA PHE A 226 9.81 6.91 -0.84
C PHE A 226 10.57 6.20 0.28
N VAL A 227 11.72 6.71 0.67
CA VAL A 227 12.48 6.18 1.80
C VAL A 227 12.15 7.00 3.04
N LEU A 228 11.60 6.34 4.05
CA LEU A 228 11.15 6.93 5.30
C LEU A 228 12.10 6.60 6.43
N GLU A 229 12.60 7.61 7.13
CA GLU A 229 13.40 7.48 8.34
C GLU A 229 12.92 8.44 9.42
N ASN A 230 12.70 7.91 10.63
CA ASN A 230 12.31 8.71 11.81
C ASN A 230 11.14 9.69 11.51
N GLY A 231 10.13 9.22 10.80
CA GLY A 231 8.94 9.99 10.44
C GLY A 231 9.13 11.01 9.31
N ARG A 232 10.25 10.99 8.56
CA ARG A 232 10.54 11.90 7.44
C ARG A 232 10.87 11.14 6.18
N ILE A 233 10.39 11.61 5.03
CA ILE A 233 10.87 11.14 3.73
C ILE A 233 12.25 11.76 3.49
N VAL A 234 13.27 10.89 3.41
CA VAL A 234 14.67 11.29 3.19
C VAL A 234 15.09 11.18 1.73
N LEU A 235 14.45 10.29 0.97
CA LEU A 235 14.67 10.10 -0.46
C LEU A 235 13.32 9.80 -1.14
N ALA A 236 13.13 10.33 -2.34
CA ALA A 236 11.98 10.02 -3.19
C ALA A 236 12.44 10.05 -4.65
N ASN A 237 12.24 8.94 -5.38
CA ASN A 237 12.62 8.85 -6.79
C ASN A 237 11.91 7.67 -7.47
N THR A 238 12.12 7.51 -8.78
CA THR A 238 11.74 6.28 -9.49
C THR A 238 12.43 5.07 -8.84
N SER A 239 11.77 3.92 -8.85
CA SER A 239 12.34 2.70 -8.26
C SER A 239 13.68 2.31 -8.93
N GLN A 240 13.81 2.56 -10.23
CA GLN A 240 15.07 2.32 -10.95
C GLN A 240 16.21 3.20 -10.42
N ALA A 241 15.96 4.49 -10.18
CA ALA A 241 16.95 5.39 -9.62
C ALA A 241 17.32 5.03 -8.18
N LEU A 242 16.32 4.65 -7.35
CA LEU A 242 16.57 4.19 -5.98
C LEU A 242 17.39 2.89 -5.94
N MET A 243 17.16 1.95 -6.85
CA MET A 243 17.98 0.73 -6.93
C MET A 243 19.44 1.01 -7.30
N GLN A 244 19.72 2.13 -7.98
CA GLN A 244 21.07 2.56 -8.33
C GLN A 244 21.71 3.48 -7.30
N ASP A 245 20.93 4.00 -6.36
CA ASP A 245 21.41 4.88 -5.30
C ASP A 245 22.30 4.10 -4.32
N LYS A 246 23.48 4.62 -4.02
CA LYS A 246 24.49 3.96 -3.17
C LYS A 246 24.03 3.80 -1.73
N ASP A 247 23.35 4.81 -1.19
CA ASP A 247 22.85 4.76 0.18
C ASP A 247 21.72 3.73 0.30
N VAL A 248 20.83 3.65 -0.71
CA VAL A 248 19.78 2.63 -0.79
C VAL A 248 20.38 1.23 -0.93
N GLN A 249 21.39 1.06 -1.78
CA GLN A 249 22.08 -0.22 -1.97
C GLN A 249 22.73 -0.71 -0.67
N GLU A 250 23.42 0.17 0.04
CA GLU A 250 24.14 -0.18 1.25
C GLU A 250 23.19 -0.45 2.43
N PHE A 251 22.23 0.46 2.68
CA PHE A 251 21.40 0.42 3.89
C PHE A 251 20.12 -0.43 3.75
N TYR A 252 19.57 -0.56 2.55
CA TYR A 252 18.28 -1.23 2.33
C TYR A 252 18.36 -2.48 1.45
N LEU A 253 19.35 -2.57 0.55
CA LEU A 253 19.51 -3.74 -0.32
C LEU A 253 20.60 -4.71 0.18
N GLY A 254 21.33 -4.36 1.22
CA GLY A 254 22.39 -5.18 1.81
C GLY A 254 23.62 -5.39 0.91
N ILE A 255 23.77 -4.55 -0.12
CA ILE A 255 24.93 -4.60 -1.03
C ILE A 255 26.06 -3.80 -0.40
N ARG A 256 27.06 -4.50 0.18
CA ARG A 256 28.25 -3.87 0.74
C ARG A 256 29.20 -3.48 -0.38
N SER A 257 29.55 -2.20 -0.49
CA SER A 257 30.68 -1.76 -1.29
C SER A 257 31.97 -1.88 -0.44
N GLU A 258 33.10 -2.23 -1.04
CA GLU A 258 34.40 -2.27 -0.34
C GLU A 258 34.83 -0.93 0.30
N GLN A 259 34.12 0.17 0.03
CA GLN A 259 34.31 1.50 0.58
C GLN A 259 33.37 1.83 1.77
N SER A 260 32.58 0.89 2.25
CA SER A 260 31.46 1.04 3.18
C SER A 260 31.84 1.65 4.55
N VAL A 261 33.06 1.41 5.06
CA VAL A 261 33.49 1.96 6.37
C VAL A 261 33.57 3.50 6.35
N LYS A 262 33.92 4.10 5.20
CA LYS A 262 33.94 5.57 5.04
C LYS A 262 32.56 6.18 4.84
N GLY A 263 31.61 5.44 4.23
CA GLY A 263 30.22 5.84 4.00
C GLY A 263 29.45 6.04 5.31
N TYR A 264 29.54 5.08 6.24
CA TYR A 264 28.89 5.15 7.56
C TYR A 264 29.32 6.35 8.39
N GLN A 265 30.63 6.70 8.36
CA GLN A 265 31.14 7.89 9.05
C GLN A 265 30.69 9.20 8.38
N ARG A 266 30.55 9.22 7.05
CA ARG A 266 30.08 10.36 6.28
C ARG A 266 28.59 10.63 6.51
N TRP A 267 27.79 9.57 6.62
CA TRP A 267 26.36 9.63 6.95
C TRP A 267 26.12 10.13 8.39
N LYS A 268 26.88 9.63 9.38
CA LYS A 268 26.87 10.16 10.76
C LYS A 268 27.23 11.65 10.84
N ARG A 269 28.14 12.12 10.00
CA ARG A 269 28.50 13.55 9.93
C ARG A 269 27.37 14.39 9.34
N LYS A 270 26.71 13.95 8.24
CA LYS A 270 25.55 14.66 7.65
C LYS A 270 24.35 14.76 8.63
N LYS A 271 24.14 13.76 9.49
CA LYS A 271 23.07 13.79 10.51
C LYS A 271 23.31 14.76 11.67
N ARG A 272 24.57 15.18 11.92
CA ARG A 272 24.89 16.13 13.00
C ARG A 272 24.63 17.61 12.65
N TRP A 273 24.35 17.93 11.39
CA TRP A 273 24.24 19.31 10.89
C TRP A 273 22.87 19.62 10.26
N ARG A 274 21.83 18.84 10.58
CA ARG A 274 20.44 19.14 10.18
C ARG A 274 19.48 19.05 11.35
#